data_8f2a321d3c312f0288c2dcbf70c823d9
#
_entry.id   8f2a321d3c312f0288c2dcbf70c823d9
#
_cell.length_a   1.000
_cell.length_b   1.000
_cell.length_c   1.000
_cell.angle_alpha   90.00
_cell.angle_beta   90.00
_cell.angle_gamma   90.00
#
_symmetry.space_group_name_H-M   'P 1'
#
loop_
_entity.id
_entity.type
_entity.pdbx_description
1 polymer ?
#
loop_
_entity_poly.entity_id
_entity_poly.type
_entity_poly.pdbx_seq_one_letter_code
_entity_poly.pdbx_strand_id
1 'polypeptide(L)' 'MSKMYSCADVADRYGVSLVTVWSWIKKKKLAAMKIGREYKISESDIAAFEESCRTVTR' A
#
# COMPACT_ATOMS: atom_id res chain seq x y z
N MET A 1 -17.61 0.29 6.99
CA MET A 1 -16.59 -0.60 7.30
C MET A 1 -15.44 -0.49 6.40
N SER A 2 -14.27 -0.49 6.93
CA SER A 2 -13.11 -0.35 6.10
C SER A 2 -12.70 -1.68 5.56
N LYS A 3 -12.22 -1.68 4.34
CA LYS A 3 -11.66 -2.86 3.76
C LYS A 3 -10.18 -2.89 4.04
N MET A 4 -9.68 -4.07 4.24
CA MET A 4 -8.24 -4.24 4.43
C MET A 4 -7.71 -5.03 3.26
N TYR A 5 -6.52 -4.69 2.84
CA TYR A 5 -5.86 -5.33 1.71
C TYR A 5 -4.54 -5.91 2.17
N SER A 6 -4.14 -7.00 1.55
CA SER A 6 -2.85 -7.58 1.84
C SER A 6 -1.83 -7.00 0.88
N CYS A 7 -0.55 -7.28 1.11
CA CYS A 7 0.48 -6.82 0.19
C CYS A 7 0.25 -7.40 -1.20
N ALA A 8 -0.19 -8.65 -1.26
CA ALA A 8 -0.46 -9.27 -2.55
C ALA A 8 -1.58 -8.56 -3.27
N ASP A 9 -2.62 -8.17 -2.53
CA ASP A 9 -3.73 -7.44 -3.12
C ASP A 9 -3.26 -6.10 -3.69
N VAL A 10 -2.41 -5.42 -2.95
CA VAL A 10 -1.90 -4.12 -3.39
C VAL A 10 -1.00 -4.29 -4.61
N ALA A 11 -0.17 -5.32 -4.59
CA ALA A 11 0.70 -5.59 -5.72
C ALA A 11 -0.10 -5.85 -6.97
N ASP A 12 -1.16 -6.62 -6.84
CA ASP A 12 -2.02 -6.94 -7.98
C ASP A 12 -2.75 -5.69 -8.46
N ARG A 13 -3.21 -4.88 -7.53
CA ARG A 13 -3.94 -3.67 -7.87
C ARG A 13 -3.10 -2.71 -8.72
N TYR A 14 -1.82 -2.62 -8.41
CA TYR A 14 -0.94 -1.70 -9.13
C TYR A 14 -0.08 -2.38 -10.19
N GLY A 15 -0.20 -3.67 -10.31
CA GLY A 15 0.58 -4.40 -11.31
C GLY A 15 2.07 -4.39 -11.01
N VAL A 16 2.42 -4.48 -9.73
CA VAL A 16 3.82 -4.49 -9.32
C VAL A 16 4.11 -5.74 -8.52
N SER A 17 5.37 -5.99 -8.23
CA SER A 17 5.75 -7.16 -7.47
C SER A 17 5.56 -6.92 -5.99
N LEU A 18 5.54 -8.00 -5.22
CA LEU A 18 5.45 -7.90 -3.77
C LEU A 18 6.64 -7.15 -3.21
N VAL A 19 7.80 -7.37 -3.80
CA VAL A 19 9.02 -6.70 -3.33
C VAL A 19 8.86 -5.19 -3.44
N THR A 20 8.22 -4.74 -4.49
CA THR A 20 7.98 -3.32 -4.67
C THR A 20 7.08 -2.77 -3.55
N VAL A 21 6.04 -3.52 -3.22
CA VAL A 21 5.13 -3.10 -2.16
C VAL A 21 5.86 -3.05 -0.82
N TRP A 22 6.66 -4.07 -0.54
CA TRP A 22 7.45 -4.10 0.70
C TRP A 22 8.41 -2.92 0.77
N SER A 23 8.98 -2.56 -0.36
CA SER A 23 9.87 -1.41 -0.42
C SER A 23 9.13 -0.13 -0.05
N TRP A 24 7.93 0.03 -0.55
CA TRP A 24 7.11 1.18 -0.21
C TRP A 24 6.83 1.25 1.29
N ILE A 25 6.53 0.11 1.89
CA ILE A 25 6.26 0.05 3.32
C ILE A 25 7.53 0.37 4.10
N LYS A 26 8.64 -0.18 3.67
CA LYS A 26 9.90 0.06 4.34
C LYS A 26 10.30 1.52 4.31
N LYS A 27 10.05 2.18 3.20
CA LYS A 27 10.39 3.58 3.05
C LYS A 27 9.32 4.49 3.62
N LYS A 28 8.32 3.89 4.22
CA LYS A 28 7.21 4.62 4.84
C LYS A 28 6.41 5.44 3.84
N LYS A 29 6.42 5.02 2.61
CA LYS A 29 5.59 5.66 1.60
C LYS A 29 4.19 5.13 1.66
N LEU A 30 4.05 3.86 2.04
CA LEU A 30 2.74 3.23 2.15
C LEU A 30 2.58 2.78 3.59
N ALA A 31 1.59 3.31 4.27
CA ALA A 31 1.32 2.93 5.63
C ALA A 31 0.69 1.54 5.64
N ALA A 32 1.11 0.72 6.55
CA ALA A 32 0.57 -0.62 6.68
C ALA A 32 0.59 -1.02 8.13
N MET A 33 -0.34 -1.87 8.51
CA MET A 33 -0.43 -2.35 9.85
C MET A 33 0.07 -3.78 9.87
N LYS A 34 1.03 -4.06 10.71
CA LYS A 34 1.54 -5.42 10.81
C LYS A 34 0.71 -6.20 11.82
N ILE A 35 0.04 -7.23 11.33
CA ILE A 35 -0.77 -8.07 12.18
C ILE A 35 -0.20 -9.46 12.07
N GLY A 36 0.41 -9.93 13.14
CA GLY A 36 1.07 -11.23 13.12
C GLY A 36 2.22 -11.21 12.15
N ARG A 37 2.13 -12.01 11.13
CA ARG A 37 3.19 -12.08 10.12
C ARG A 37 2.84 -11.37 8.85
N GLU A 38 1.67 -10.73 8.82
CA GLU A 38 1.21 -10.12 7.59
C GLU A 38 1.05 -8.63 7.76
N TYR A 39 1.16 -7.94 6.65
CA TYR A 39 0.85 -6.53 6.64
C TYR A 39 -0.54 -6.37 6.07
N LYS A 40 -1.32 -5.53 6.71
CA LYS A 40 -2.65 -5.20 6.22
C LYS A 40 -2.69 -3.72 5.93
N ILE A 41 -3.22 -3.36 4.80
CA ILE A 41 -3.28 -1.97 4.37
C ILE A 41 -4.75 -1.58 4.29
N SER A 42 -5.13 -0.54 4.99
CA SER A 42 -6.51 -0.11 4.97
C SER A 42 -6.77 0.69 3.70
N GLU A 43 -8.04 0.82 3.38
CA GLU A 43 -8.43 1.59 2.22
C GLU A 43 -7.98 3.05 2.37
N SER A 44 -8.05 3.56 3.58
CA SER A 44 -7.58 4.91 3.86
C SER A 44 -6.10 5.05 3.58
N ASP A 45 -5.34 4.04 3.97
CA ASP A 45 -3.89 4.06 3.74
C ASP A 45 -3.58 4.03 2.26
N ILE A 46 -4.35 3.26 1.51
CA ILE A 46 -4.16 3.19 0.07
C ILE A 46 -4.49 4.54 -0.56
N ALA A 47 -5.56 5.16 -0.12
CA ALA A 47 -5.95 6.46 -0.64
C ALA A 47 -4.87 7.50 -0.35
N ALA A 48 -4.33 7.47 0.85
CA ALA A 48 -3.27 8.40 1.23
C ALA A 48 -2.02 8.16 0.40
N PHE A 49 -1.71 6.90 0.15
CA PHE A 49 -0.55 6.57 -0.67
C PHE A 49 -0.74 7.06 -2.09
N GLU A 50 -1.91 6.85 -2.64
CA GLU A 50 -2.20 7.29 -4.00
C GLU A 50 -2.13 8.80 -4.12
N GLU A 51 -2.61 9.48 -3.11
CA GLU A 51 -2.57 10.93 -3.10
C GLU A 51 -1.13 11.41 -3.07
N SER A 52 -0.31 10.74 -2.27
CA SER A 52 1.09 11.07 -2.15
C SER A 52 1.85 10.79 -3.45
N CYS A 53 1.45 9.76 -4.16
CA CYS A 53 2.10 9.40 -5.41
C CYS A 53 1.60 10.19 -6.60
N ARG A 54 0.50 10.88 -6.46
CA ARG A 54 -0.06 11.61 -7.55
C ARG A 54 0.81 12.78 -7.87
N THR A 55 1.56 12.68 -8.93
CA THR A 55 2.39 13.74 -9.32
C THR A 55 1.56 14.59 -10.19
N VAL A 56 1.28 15.68 -9.79
CA VAL A 56 0.50 16.51 -10.51
C VAL A 56 1.23 17.14 -11.52
N THR A 57 1.17 16.79 -12.58
CA THR A 57 1.91 17.41 -13.46
C THR A 57 1.09 17.86 -14.45
N ARG A 58 0.95 18.08 -14.55
CA ARG A 58 0.40 18.31 -15.39
C ARG A 58 0.10 18.82 -15.66
#